data_eb47c2980989b923a02239f9bed5cc3d
#
_entry.id   eb47c2980989b923a02239f9bed5cc3d
#
_cell.length_a   1.000
_cell.length_b   1.000
_cell.length_c   1.000
_cell.angle_alpha   90.00
_cell.angle_beta   90.00
_cell.angle_gamma   90.00
#
_symmetry.space_group_name_H-M   'P 1'
#
loop_
_entity.id
_entity.type
_entity.pdbx_description
1 polymer ?
#
loop_
_entity_poly.entity_id
_entity_poly.type
_entity_poly.pdbx_seq_one_letter_code
_entity_poly.pdbx_strand_id
1 'polypeptide(L)'
;MPYVVASIAPLYSADRFVSGFPFPYDSPEGLFFNYLNPVAGRTNQLQQAADMLYLRRIVQGLTLSAAETGRAEPVDTDDSIVVIAGHSQGAVTLPQAIAVDPSFAAGFISSGGGALYLTVLHRGDVRPMIEQILGTAPGELDMFHPALHAIQTLAEVGDAANYGPLVDTAHVLSTGGRIDGCSPLEVVSVIGTAMGLQTVNPIDYPMFGVAALEPPLTVLPAHANLPDGRTGVTIRLNTGHFGSITNPFLGRSFVESAASGGIPEVAAGALQSDQWPGCVRFDPLP
;
A
#
# COMPACT_ATOMS: atom_id res chain seq x y z
N MET A 1 -10.06 19.65 -14.16
CA MET A 1 -9.19 19.09 -15.20
C MET A 1 -9.67 17.68 -15.52
N PRO A 2 -9.79 17.25 -16.78
CA PRO A 2 -10.12 15.86 -17.09
C PRO A 2 -8.91 14.98 -16.76
N TYR A 3 -9.16 13.79 -16.22
CA TYR A 3 -8.14 12.77 -16.01
C TYR A 3 -8.62 11.42 -16.53
N VAL A 4 -7.67 10.59 -16.93
CA VAL A 4 -7.91 9.22 -17.34
C VAL A 4 -7.50 8.30 -16.19
N VAL A 5 -8.35 7.35 -15.86
CA VAL A 5 -8.04 6.31 -14.87
C VAL A 5 -7.81 5.01 -15.64
N ALA A 6 -6.64 4.45 -15.48
CA ALA A 6 -6.31 3.12 -15.96
C ALA A 6 -6.04 2.18 -14.77
N SER A 7 -6.44 0.94 -14.90
CA SER A 7 -6.21 -0.07 -13.87
C SER A 7 -5.73 -1.37 -14.49
N ILE A 8 -5.01 -2.14 -13.69
CA ILE A 8 -4.60 -3.50 -14.02
C ILE A 8 -5.05 -4.42 -12.88
N ALA A 9 -5.55 -5.58 -13.21
CA ALA A 9 -5.85 -6.59 -12.21
C ALA A 9 -4.54 -7.02 -11.52
N PRO A 10 -4.51 -7.09 -10.19
CA PRO A 10 -3.36 -7.61 -9.47
C PRO A 10 -2.99 -9.01 -9.96
N LEU A 11 -1.72 -9.37 -9.80
CA LEU A 11 -1.25 -10.71 -10.15
C LEU A 11 -2.10 -11.77 -9.41
N TYR A 12 -2.52 -12.79 -10.13
CA TYR A 12 -3.44 -13.85 -9.68
C TYR A 12 -4.87 -13.38 -9.31
N SER A 13 -5.28 -12.19 -9.69
CA SER A 13 -6.65 -11.71 -9.45
C SER A 13 -7.46 -11.60 -10.74
N ALA A 14 -8.77 -11.62 -10.62
CA ALA A 14 -9.71 -11.55 -11.74
C ALA A 14 -9.40 -12.59 -12.83
N ASP A 15 -9.26 -12.18 -14.06
CA ASP A 15 -8.93 -13.03 -15.23
C ASP A 15 -7.50 -13.61 -15.21
N ARG A 16 -6.65 -13.12 -14.31
CA ARG A 16 -5.30 -13.65 -14.10
C ARG A 16 -5.25 -14.76 -13.03
N PHE A 17 -6.37 -15.06 -12.38
CA PHE A 17 -6.44 -16.12 -11.38
C PHE A 17 -6.45 -17.50 -12.03
N VAL A 18 -5.59 -18.38 -11.53
CA VAL A 18 -5.53 -19.78 -11.94
C VAL A 18 -6.08 -20.62 -10.79
N SER A 19 -7.22 -21.24 -11.00
CA SER A 19 -7.88 -22.12 -10.03
C SER A 19 -7.30 -23.53 -10.03
N GLY A 20 -7.62 -24.30 -8.98
CA GLY A 20 -7.28 -25.74 -8.92
C GLY A 20 -6.04 -26.05 -8.09
N PHE A 21 -5.42 -25.06 -7.48
CA PHE A 21 -4.38 -25.30 -6.48
C PHE A 21 -4.98 -25.67 -5.12
N PRO A 22 -4.31 -26.56 -4.34
CA PRO A 22 -4.74 -26.87 -2.99
C PRO A 22 -4.44 -25.71 -2.03
N PHE A 23 -5.11 -25.68 -0.89
CA PHE A 23 -4.77 -24.79 0.22
C PHE A 23 -3.25 -24.86 0.55
N PRO A 24 -2.57 -23.74 0.80
CA PRO A 24 -3.05 -22.36 0.91
C PRO A 24 -3.03 -21.57 -0.42
N TYR A 25 -2.89 -22.23 -1.55
CA TYR A 25 -2.78 -21.62 -2.88
C TYR A 25 -4.10 -21.59 -3.64
N ASP A 26 -5.21 -21.82 -2.98
CA ASP A 26 -6.57 -21.86 -3.53
C ASP A 26 -7.21 -20.47 -3.65
N SER A 27 -6.45 -19.42 -3.31
CA SER A 27 -6.87 -18.02 -3.39
C SER A 27 -5.84 -17.15 -4.10
N PRO A 28 -6.26 -16.02 -4.68
CA PRO A 28 -5.36 -15.03 -5.25
C PRO A 28 -4.26 -14.58 -4.27
N GLU A 29 -4.63 -14.36 -3.03
CA GLU A 29 -3.73 -13.93 -1.98
C GLU A 29 -2.70 -15.01 -1.61
N GLY A 30 -3.16 -16.26 -1.45
CA GLY A 30 -2.29 -17.39 -1.17
C GLY A 30 -1.25 -17.62 -2.27
N LEU A 31 -1.64 -17.45 -3.52
CA LEU A 31 -0.72 -17.50 -4.67
C LEU A 31 0.25 -16.31 -4.69
N PHE A 32 -0.24 -15.11 -4.43
CA PHE A 32 0.56 -13.89 -4.53
C PHE A 32 1.62 -13.79 -3.44
N PHE A 33 1.20 -13.84 -2.17
CA PHE A 33 2.14 -13.72 -1.04
C PHE A 33 2.98 -14.98 -0.85
N ASN A 34 2.44 -16.12 -1.16
CA ASN A 34 3.11 -17.42 -1.15
C ASN A 34 4.00 -17.64 0.08
N TYR A 35 3.40 -17.51 1.25
CA TYR A 35 4.11 -17.54 2.55
C TYR A 35 4.97 -18.79 2.76
N LEU A 36 4.61 -19.92 2.11
CA LEU A 36 5.36 -21.16 2.18
C LEU A 36 6.53 -21.23 1.18
N ASN A 37 6.55 -20.32 0.21
CA ASN A 37 7.66 -20.14 -0.71
C ASN A 37 7.95 -18.64 -0.88
N PRO A 38 8.63 -18.03 0.10
CA PRO A 38 8.91 -16.59 0.10
C PRO A 38 9.68 -16.11 -1.14
N VAL A 39 10.45 -17.00 -1.77
CA VAL A 39 11.16 -16.70 -3.02
C VAL A 39 10.18 -16.48 -4.18
N ALA A 40 9.13 -17.29 -4.28
CA ALA A 40 8.06 -17.06 -5.25
C ALA A 40 7.25 -15.80 -4.89
N GLY A 41 6.89 -15.64 -3.62
CA GLY A 41 6.16 -14.46 -3.14
C GLY A 41 6.87 -13.14 -3.49
N ARG A 42 8.17 -13.03 -3.21
CA ARG A 42 8.94 -11.83 -3.58
C ARG A 42 8.98 -11.59 -5.08
N THR A 43 9.06 -12.66 -5.87
CA THR A 43 9.09 -12.55 -7.34
C THR A 43 7.75 -12.07 -7.86
N ASN A 44 6.64 -12.52 -7.27
CA ASN A 44 5.30 -12.05 -7.57
C ASN A 44 5.15 -10.54 -7.28
N GLN A 45 5.70 -10.06 -6.18
CA GLN A 45 5.69 -8.63 -5.85
C GLN A 45 6.46 -7.81 -6.89
N LEU A 46 7.66 -8.25 -7.27
CA LEU A 46 8.44 -7.59 -8.31
C LEU A 46 7.75 -7.61 -9.67
N GLN A 47 7.09 -8.74 -10.01
CA GLN A 47 6.32 -8.84 -11.25
C GLN A 47 5.14 -7.85 -11.25
N GLN A 48 4.41 -7.73 -10.14
CA GLN A 48 3.31 -6.77 -10.05
C GLN A 48 3.79 -5.33 -10.14
N ALA A 49 4.93 -4.99 -9.55
CA ALA A 49 5.54 -3.67 -9.71
C ALA A 49 5.92 -3.42 -11.18
N ALA A 50 6.49 -4.40 -11.87
CA ALA A 50 6.80 -4.31 -13.28
C ALA A 50 5.53 -4.15 -14.16
N ASP A 51 4.45 -4.82 -13.80
CA ASP A 51 3.14 -4.68 -14.47
C ASP A 51 2.61 -3.23 -14.35
N MET A 52 2.78 -2.59 -13.19
CA MET A 52 2.41 -1.18 -12.98
C MET A 52 3.25 -0.22 -13.85
N LEU A 53 4.56 -0.48 -13.94
CA LEU A 53 5.44 0.28 -14.82
C LEU A 53 5.07 0.11 -16.29
N TYR A 54 4.69 -1.10 -16.67
CA TYR A 54 4.24 -1.40 -18.02
C TYR A 54 2.89 -0.74 -18.33
N LEU A 55 1.93 -0.80 -17.41
CA LEU A 55 0.65 -0.09 -17.54
C LEU A 55 0.87 1.41 -17.75
N ARG A 56 1.74 2.03 -16.96
CA ARG A 56 2.10 3.43 -17.13
C ARG A 56 2.59 3.72 -18.54
N ARG A 57 3.46 2.88 -19.08
CA ARG A 57 3.98 3.05 -20.46
C ARG A 57 2.90 2.88 -21.53
N ILE A 58 1.96 1.96 -21.31
CA ILE A 58 0.82 1.80 -22.23
C ILE A 58 -0.07 3.04 -22.21
N VAL A 59 -0.40 3.53 -21.00
CA VAL A 59 -1.28 4.70 -20.85
C VAL A 59 -0.63 5.95 -21.43
N GLN A 60 0.65 6.11 -21.22
CA GLN A 60 1.42 7.22 -21.76
C GLN A 60 1.48 7.12 -23.30
N GLY A 61 0.92 8.08 -23.98
CA GLY A 61 0.85 8.08 -25.44
C GLY A 61 -0.37 7.37 -26.03
N LEU A 62 -1.39 7.06 -25.22
CA LEU A 62 -2.71 6.70 -25.75
C LEU A 62 -3.42 7.95 -26.25
N THR A 63 -4.00 7.84 -27.44
CA THR A 63 -5.00 8.79 -27.92
C THR A 63 -6.35 8.08 -27.93
N LEU A 64 -7.24 8.48 -27.02
CA LEU A 64 -8.60 7.98 -26.97
C LEU A 64 -9.49 8.85 -27.85
N SER A 65 -10.14 8.26 -28.85
CA SER A 65 -11.01 8.99 -29.77
C SER A 65 -12.24 9.58 -29.04
N ALA A 66 -12.84 10.58 -29.65
CA ALA A 66 -14.09 11.16 -29.19
C ALA A 66 -15.23 10.10 -29.08
N ALA A 67 -15.25 9.12 -29.99
CA ALA A 67 -16.21 8.03 -29.95
C ALA A 67 -16.03 7.09 -28.77
N GLU A 68 -14.79 6.79 -28.38
CA GLU A 68 -14.48 5.92 -27.22
C GLU A 68 -14.78 6.60 -25.90
N THR A 69 -14.55 7.89 -25.83
CA THR A 69 -14.71 8.66 -24.57
C THR A 69 -16.08 9.29 -24.40
N GLY A 70 -16.85 9.40 -25.48
CA GLY A 70 -18.10 10.18 -25.52
C GLY A 70 -17.90 11.69 -25.38
N ARG A 71 -16.68 12.19 -25.55
CA ARG A 71 -16.33 13.61 -25.47
C ARG A 71 -16.38 14.24 -26.86
N ALA A 72 -16.39 15.57 -26.91
CA ALA A 72 -16.37 16.32 -28.19
C ALA A 72 -15.02 16.16 -28.92
N GLU A 73 -13.93 16.08 -28.17
CA GLU A 73 -12.58 15.98 -28.70
C GLU A 73 -11.88 14.69 -28.21
N PRO A 74 -10.91 14.19 -28.94
CA PRO A 74 -10.04 13.12 -28.47
C PRO A 74 -9.35 13.49 -27.14
N VAL A 75 -8.98 12.47 -26.36
CA VAL A 75 -8.20 12.63 -25.15
C VAL A 75 -6.82 12.03 -25.38
N ASP A 76 -5.82 12.88 -25.43
CA ASP A 76 -4.43 12.45 -25.40
C ASP A 76 -3.97 12.29 -23.95
N THR A 77 -3.36 11.16 -23.67
CA THR A 77 -2.74 10.89 -22.39
C THR A 77 -1.25 11.17 -22.48
N ASP A 78 -0.91 12.37 -22.92
CA ASP A 78 0.47 12.78 -22.83
C ASP A 78 0.89 12.88 -21.34
N ASP A 79 2.10 12.92 -21.10
CA ASP A 79 2.89 12.45 -20.00
C ASP A 79 3.03 13.41 -18.81
N SER A 80 2.30 14.46 -18.76
CA SER A 80 2.70 15.52 -17.84
C SER A 80 2.57 15.14 -16.37
N ILE A 81 1.57 14.37 -15.97
CA ILE A 81 1.38 14.04 -14.55
C ILE A 81 0.78 12.65 -14.39
N VAL A 82 1.55 11.77 -13.79
CA VAL A 82 1.09 10.42 -13.48
C VAL A 82 1.05 10.22 -11.97
N VAL A 83 -0.12 9.86 -11.47
CA VAL A 83 -0.34 9.48 -10.07
C VAL A 83 -0.66 8.01 -10.01
N ILE A 84 -0.03 7.29 -9.09
CA ILE A 84 -0.27 5.86 -8.88
C ILE A 84 -1.03 5.65 -7.58
N ALA A 85 -2.00 4.75 -7.59
CA ALA A 85 -2.76 4.40 -6.39
C ALA A 85 -2.94 2.89 -6.28
N GLY A 86 -2.90 2.38 -5.07
CA GLY A 86 -3.12 0.97 -4.80
C GLY A 86 -3.73 0.74 -3.42
N HIS A 87 -4.48 -0.37 -3.32
CA HIS A 87 -5.03 -0.82 -2.06
C HIS A 87 -4.59 -2.25 -1.78
N SER A 88 -4.31 -2.55 -0.50
CA SER A 88 -3.97 -3.90 -0.04
C SER A 88 -2.81 -4.51 -0.85
N GLN A 89 -3.01 -5.66 -1.49
CA GLN A 89 -2.04 -6.29 -2.38
C GLN A 89 -1.47 -5.31 -3.43
N GLY A 90 -2.33 -4.44 -4.02
CA GLY A 90 -1.89 -3.43 -4.97
C GLY A 90 -0.99 -2.37 -4.33
N ALA A 91 -1.22 -2.03 -3.07
CA ALA A 91 -0.44 -1.03 -2.33
C ALA A 91 0.94 -1.55 -1.90
N VAL A 92 1.08 -2.86 -1.64
CA VAL A 92 2.36 -3.47 -1.21
C VAL A 92 3.46 -3.29 -2.27
N THR A 93 3.10 -3.15 -3.53
CA THR A 93 4.07 -3.08 -4.63
C THR A 93 4.27 -1.67 -5.21
N LEU A 94 3.57 -0.67 -4.66
CA LEU A 94 3.75 0.72 -5.10
C LEU A 94 5.14 1.29 -4.79
N PRO A 95 5.72 1.06 -3.59
CA PRO A 95 7.06 1.57 -3.29
C PRO A 95 8.11 1.12 -4.30
N GLN A 96 8.06 -0.14 -4.74
CA GLN A 96 8.96 -0.66 -5.76
C GLN A 96 8.77 0.07 -7.11
N ALA A 97 7.52 0.24 -7.54
CA ALA A 97 7.23 0.92 -8.80
C ALA A 97 7.68 2.38 -8.79
N ILE A 98 7.38 3.11 -7.71
CA ILE A 98 7.75 4.53 -7.58
C ILE A 98 9.27 4.69 -7.47
N ALA A 99 9.95 3.83 -6.73
CA ALA A 99 11.41 3.87 -6.58
C ALA A 99 12.16 3.62 -7.89
N VAL A 100 11.58 2.81 -8.79
CA VAL A 100 12.18 2.48 -10.09
C VAL A 100 11.88 3.54 -11.14
N ASP A 101 10.73 4.18 -11.06
CA ASP A 101 10.33 5.21 -12.03
C ASP A 101 10.01 6.54 -11.32
N PRO A 102 10.97 7.47 -11.28
CA PRO A 102 10.83 8.76 -10.61
C PRO A 102 9.83 9.71 -11.28
N SER A 103 9.23 9.32 -12.40
CA SER A 103 8.25 10.14 -13.11
C SER A 103 6.83 10.04 -12.52
N PHE A 104 6.59 9.14 -11.57
CA PHE A 104 5.38 9.21 -10.77
C PHE A 104 5.40 10.45 -9.88
N ALA A 105 4.47 11.37 -10.11
CA ALA A 105 4.38 12.60 -9.34
C ALA A 105 3.90 12.35 -7.91
N ALA A 106 3.02 11.37 -7.72
CA ALA A 106 2.51 11.00 -6.40
C ALA A 106 2.08 9.54 -6.32
N GLY A 107 2.08 9.00 -5.09
CA GLY A 107 1.59 7.67 -4.74
C GLY A 107 0.56 7.70 -3.60
N PHE A 108 -0.57 7.02 -3.79
CA PHE A 108 -1.53 6.75 -2.72
C PHE A 108 -1.47 5.27 -2.33
N ILE A 109 -0.95 5.00 -1.15
CA ILE A 109 -0.72 3.65 -0.58
C ILE A 109 -1.78 3.38 0.47
N SER A 110 -2.83 2.64 0.11
CA SER A 110 -3.94 2.33 0.99
C SER A 110 -3.80 0.92 1.57
N SER A 111 -3.63 0.81 2.88
CA SER A 111 -3.45 -0.47 3.58
C SER A 111 -2.36 -1.34 2.94
N GLY A 112 -1.25 -0.72 2.53
CA GLY A 112 -0.04 -1.39 2.10
C GLY A 112 0.85 -1.75 3.28
N GLY A 113 1.90 -2.54 3.03
CA GLY A 113 2.80 -2.94 4.10
C GLY A 113 4.15 -3.40 3.62
N GLY A 114 5.10 -3.45 4.53
CA GLY A 114 6.44 -4.02 4.39
C GLY A 114 6.79 -4.86 5.59
N ALA A 115 7.94 -5.53 5.54
CA ALA A 115 8.38 -6.49 6.54
C ALA A 115 7.43 -7.68 6.65
N LEU A 116 7.53 -8.61 5.69
CA LEU A 116 6.64 -9.78 5.56
C LEU A 116 6.48 -10.56 6.87
N TYR A 117 7.55 -10.68 7.67
CA TYR A 117 7.49 -11.41 8.94
C TYR A 117 6.50 -10.80 9.94
N LEU A 118 6.29 -9.47 9.92
CA LEU A 118 5.27 -8.83 10.74
C LEU A 118 3.86 -9.16 10.26
N THR A 119 3.68 -9.26 8.94
CA THR A 119 2.41 -9.75 8.38
C THR A 119 2.11 -11.17 8.89
N VAL A 120 3.09 -12.07 8.82
CA VAL A 120 2.96 -13.43 9.34
C VAL A 120 2.63 -13.41 10.83
N LEU A 121 3.28 -12.57 11.61
CA LEU A 121 3.14 -12.53 13.06
C LEU A 121 1.77 -12.00 13.53
N HIS A 122 1.24 -10.98 12.85
CA HIS A 122 0.05 -10.26 13.31
C HIS A 122 -1.26 -10.63 12.61
N ARG A 123 -1.21 -11.43 11.55
CA ARG A 123 -2.43 -11.89 10.87
C ARG A 123 -2.99 -13.16 11.52
N GLY A 124 -4.26 -13.09 11.90
CA GLY A 124 -4.95 -14.18 12.58
C GLY A 124 -5.24 -15.40 11.70
N ASP A 125 -5.17 -15.28 10.40
CA ASP A 125 -5.31 -16.36 9.42
C ASP A 125 -3.96 -16.97 9.00
N VAL A 126 -2.91 -16.17 8.94
CA VAL A 126 -1.57 -16.61 8.48
C VAL A 126 -0.75 -17.22 9.61
N ARG A 127 -0.72 -16.58 10.77
CA ARG A 127 0.10 -17.04 11.91
C ARG A 127 -0.18 -18.47 12.32
N PRO A 128 -1.44 -18.90 12.55
CA PRO A 128 -1.72 -20.30 12.95
C PRO A 128 -1.28 -21.32 11.90
N MET A 129 -1.38 -20.97 10.62
CA MET A 129 -0.90 -21.81 9.53
C MET A 129 0.62 -22.02 9.60
N ILE A 130 1.36 -20.93 9.82
CA ILE A 130 2.83 -21.00 9.93
C ILE A 130 3.24 -21.74 11.20
N GLU A 131 2.59 -21.51 12.34
CA GLU A 131 2.81 -22.24 13.60
C GLU A 131 2.62 -23.75 13.40
N GLN A 132 1.55 -24.12 12.74
CA GLN A 132 1.28 -25.54 12.44
C GLN A 132 2.38 -26.16 11.57
N ILE A 133 2.87 -25.45 10.57
CA ILE A 133 3.92 -25.94 9.66
C ILE A 133 5.26 -26.08 10.38
N LEU A 134 5.57 -25.12 11.25
CA LEU A 134 6.79 -25.14 12.05
C LEU A 134 6.74 -26.12 13.23
N GLY A 135 5.55 -26.63 13.57
CA GLY A 135 5.35 -27.49 14.75
C GLY A 135 5.49 -26.73 16.06
N THR A 136 5.31 -25.40 16.07
CA THR A 136 5.26 -24.59 17.29
C THR A 136 3.87 -24.64 17.91
N ALA A 137 3.77 -24.45 19.22
CA ALA A 137 2.46 -24.35 19.85
C ALA A 137 1.78 -23.00 19.46
N PRO A 138 0.43 -22.97 19.49
CA PRO A 138 -0.31 -21.75 19.21
C PRO A 138 0.13 -20.59 20.13
N GLY A 139 0.51 -19.47 19.53
CA GLY A 139 0.98 -18.28 20.25
C GLY A 139 2.47 -18.26 20.60
N GLU A 140 3.22 -19.32 20.30
CA GLU A 140 4.67 -19.37 20.57
C GLU A 140 5.52 -18.71 19.46
N LEU A 141 4.95 -18.47 18.29
CA LEU A 141 5.66 -17.78 17.25
C LEU A 141 5.82 -16.30 17.63
N ASP A 142 7.04 -15.88 17.90
CA ASP A 142 7.38 -14.51 18.27
C ASP A 142 8.28 -13.83 17.22
N MET A 143 8.50 -12.53 17.38
CA MET A 143 9.31 -11.74 16.45
C MET A 143 10.79 -12.17 16.39
N PHE A 144 11.28 -12.95 17.32
CA PHE A 144 12.66 -13.44 17.37
C PHE A 144 12.80 -14.86 16.84
N HIS A 145 11.70 -15.48 16.43
CA HIS A 145 11.72 -16.86 15.94
C HIS A 145 12.58 -16.97 14.66
N PRO A 146 13.59 -17.89 14.63
CA PRO A 146 14.54 -17.95 13.50
C PRO A 146 13.89 -18.17 12.13
N ALA A 147 12.78 -18.92 12.07
CA ALA A 147 12.07 -19.17 10.83
C ALA A 147 11.46 -17.89 10.24
N LEU A 148 10.98 -16.96 11.06
CA LEU A 148 10.47 -15.66 10.58
C LEU A 148 11.58 -14.84 9.94
N HIS A 149 12.77 -14.83 10.53
CA HIS A 149 13.93 -14.15 9.96
C HIS A 149 14.41 -14.80 8.65
N ALA A 150 14.34 -16.12 8.56
CA ALA A 150 14.64 -16.84 7.32
C ALA A 150 13.61 -16.50 6.22
N ILE A 151 12.32 -16.48 6.54
CA ILE A 151 11.24 -16.06 5.62
C ILE A 151 11.49 -14.63 5.15
N GLN A 152 11.76 -13.70 6.07
CA GLN A 152 12.04 -12.31 5.73
C GLN A 152 13.27 -12.20 4.84
N THR A 153 14.37 -12.85 5.18
CA THR A 153 15.60 -12.83 4.36
C THR A 153 15.34 -13.29 2.93
N LEU A 154 14.51 -14.32 2.75
CA LEU A 154 14.14 -14.79 1.42
C LEU A 154 13.22 -13.81 0.67
N ALA A 155 12.41 -13.05 1.39
CA ALA A 155 11.47 -12.07 0.85
C ALA A 155 12.10 -10.69 0.55
N GLU A 156 13.22 -10.35 1.19
CA GLU A 156 13.85 -9.02 1.22
C GLU A 156 13.91 -8.30 -0.13
N VAL A 157 14.30 -9.02 -1.19
CA VAL A 157 14.45 -8.42 -2.54
C VAL A 157 13.13 -7.87 -3.08
N GLY A 158 12.00 -8.40 -2.65
CA GLY A 158 10.67 -7.94 -3.05
C GLY A 158 9.95 -7.11 -1.97
N ASP A 159 10.55 -6.95 -0.79
CA ASP A 159 9.88 -6.25 0.31
C ASP A 159 9.85 -4.74 0.07
N ALA A 160 8.67 -4.16 0.18
CA ALA A 160 8.42 -2.74 -0.03
C ALA A 160 9.27 -1.83 0.88
N ALA A 161 9.61 -2.29 2.08
CA ALA A 161 10.44 -1.54 3.02
C ALA A 161 11.82 -1.17 2.45
N ASN A 162 12.39 -2.07 1.63
CA ASN A 162 13.72 -1.84 1.03
C ASN A 162 13.70 -0.79 -0.09
N TYR A 163 12.54 -0.53 -0.66
CA TYR A 163 12.37 0.49 -1.70
C TYR A 163 11.94 1.84 -1.12
N GLY A 164 11.39 1.85 0.08
CA GLY A 164 10.94 3.08 0.73
C GLY A 164 11.97 4.22 0.72
N PRO A 165 13.24 3.98 1.10
CA PRO A 165 14.27 5.01 1.11
C PRO A 165 14.65 5.54 -0.29
N LEU A 166 14.26 4.85 -1.35
CA LEU A 166 14.50 5.24 -2.74
C LEU A 166 13.36 6.07 -3.34
N VAL A 167 12.28 6.26 -2.60
CA VAL A 167 11.14 7.11 -3.00
C VAL A 167 11.44 8.54 -2.56
N ASP A 168 12.19 9.25 -3.37
CA ASP A 168 12.72 10.59 -3.09
C ASP A 168 12.16 11.71 -3.98
N THR A 169 11.34 11.37 -4.96
CA THR A 169 10.76 12.35 -5.91
C THR A 169 9.25 12.49 -5.79
N ALA A 170 8.54 11.40 -5.48
CA ALA A 170 7.09 11.39 -5.44
C ALA A 170 6.51 11.90 -4.11
N HIS A 171 5.40 12.63 -4.19
CA HIS A 171 4.56 12.88 -3.03
C HIS A 171 3.86 11.59 -2.59
N VAL A 172 3.71 11.34 -1.29
CA VAL A 172 3.13 10.08 -0.80
C VAL A 172 2.08 10.33 0.26
N LEU A 173 0.91 9.72 0.07
CA LEU A 173 -0.07 9.49 1.11
C LEU A 173 -0.16 7.98 1.40
N SER A 174 0.16 7.58 2.62
CA SER A 174 -0.07 6.22 3.12
C SER A 174 -1.20 6.22 4.14
N THR A 175 -2.04 5.19 4.11
CA THR A 175 -3.13 5.03 5.08
C THR A 175 -3.18 3.60 5.60
N GLY A 176 -3.57 3.45 6.87
CA GLY A 176 -3.79 2.14 7.49
C GLY A 176 -4.92 2.17 8.50
N GLY A 177 -5.66 1.09 8.59
CA GLY A 177 -6.73 0.92 9.56
C GLY A 177 -6.20 0.43 10.92
N ARG A 178 -6.69 1.01 12.01
CA ARG A 178 -6.32 0.59 13.38
C ARG A 178 -6.75 -0.86 13.67
N ILE A 179 -7.92 -1.24 13.16
CA ILE A 179 -8.48 -2.59 13.34
C ILE A 179 -8.35 -3.44 12.08
N ASP A 180 -7.42 -3.08 11.22
CA ASP A 180 -7.10 -3.83 10.01
C ASP A 180 -6.33 -5.12 10.35
N GLY A 181 -6.98 -6.25 10.15
CA GLY A 181 -6.37 -7.56 10.35
C GLY A 181 -5.70 -8.12 9.10
N CYS A 182 -5.91 -7.51 7.92
CA CYS A 182 -5.26 -7.93 6.67
C CYS A 182 -3.91 -7.24 6.47
N SER A 183 -3.86 -5.93 6.76
CA SER A 183 -2.63 -5.13 6.77
C SER A 183 -2.46 -4.51 8.15
N PRO A 184 -1.90 -5.26 9.10
CA PRO A 184 -1.71 -4.77 10.46
C PRO A 184 -0.99 -3.42 10.51
N LEU A 185 -1.29 -2.60 11.49
CA LEU A 185 -0.73 -1.24 11.57
C LEU A 185 0.80 -1.23 11.64
N GLU A 186 1.39 -2.31 12.15
CA GLU A 186 2.83 -2.51 12.21
C GLU A 186 3.47 -2.50 10.82
N VAL A 187 2.88 -3.22 9.87
CA VAL A 187 3.43 -3.28 8.50
C VAL A 187 3.23 -1.97 7.73
N VAL A 188 2.14 -1.26 8.02
CA VAL A 188 1.91 0.10 7.48
C VAL A 188 2.93 1.09 8.06
N SER A 189 3.23 0.96 9.36
CA SER A 189 4.25 1.78 10.04
C SER A 189 5.64 1.58 9.44
N VAL A 190 5.98 0.34 9.07
CA VAL A 190 7.25 0.04 8.39
C VAL A 190 7.39 0.84 7.10
N ILE A 191 6.35 0.88 6.27
CA ILE A 191 6.35 1.68 5.03
C ILE A 191 6.48 3.16 5.35
N GLY A 192 5.71 3.68 6.30
CA GLY A 192 5.81 5.07 6.73
C GLY A 192 7.21 5.45 7.18
N THR A 193 7.84 4.60 7.98
CA THR A 193 9.22 4.79 8.47
C THR A 193 10.24 4.71 7.34
N ALA A 194 10.14 3.69 6.49
CA ALA A 194 11.09 3.47 5.40
C ALA A 194 11.08 4.61 4.37
N MET A 195 9.91 5.20 4.12
CA MET A 195 9.76 6.33 3.20
C MET A 195 9.98 7.70 3.87
N GLY A 196 10.29 7.73 5.17
CA GLY A 196 10.45 8.98 5.90
C GLY A 196 9.18 9.82 6.02
N LEU A 197 8.01 9.19 5.95
CA LEU A 197 6.73 9.89 6.07
C LEU A 197 6.51 10.39 7.50
N GLN A 198 5.66 11.37 7.64
CA GLN A 198 5.25 11.89 8.94
C GLN A 198 3.80 11.50 9.24
N THR A 199 3.52 11.12 10.49
CA THR A 199 2.16 10.80 10.89
C THR A 199 1.39 12.05 11.27
N VAL A 200 0.13 12.12 10.89
CA VAL A 200 -0.83 13.13 11.34
C VAL A 200 -1.67 12.56 12.46
N ASN A 201 -1.86 13.40 13.45
CA ASN A 201 -2.61 13.13 14.66
C ASN A 201 -4.14 13.22 14.51
N PRO A 202 -4.92 12.75 15.46
CA PRO A 202 -4.61 12.52 16.88
C PRO A 202 -4.04 11.14 17.11
N ILE A 203 -3.03 11.08 17.96
CA ILE A 203 -2.36 9.83 18.27
C ILE A 203 -2.84 9.32 19.60
N ASP A 204 -3.93 8.61 19.62
CA ASP A 204 -4.20 7.67 20.70
C ASP A 204 -3.29 6.44 20.59
N TYR A 205 -2.61 6.31 19.43
CA TYR A 205 -1.74 5.19 19.07
C TYR A 205 -0.59 5.66 18.19
N PRO A 206 0.65 5.63 18.68
CA PRO A 206 1.82 5.95 17.86
C PRO A 206 1.98 4.89 16.75
N MET A 207 2.32 5.36 15.56
CA MET A 207 2.82 4.46 14.52
C MET A 207 4.31 4.22 14.79
N PHE A 208 4.68 2.95 14.90
CA PHE A 208 6.03 2.54 15.31
C PHE A 208 7.11 3.11 14.38
N GLY A 209 8.04 3.88 14.94
CA GLY A 209 9.15 4.46 14.20
C GLY A 209 8.81 5.62 13.26
N VAL A 210 7.53 5.95 13.08
CA VAL A 210 7.12 7.07 12.23
C VAL A 210 7.20 8.37 13.01
N ALA A 211 7.90 9.36 12.46
CA ALA A 211 7.99 10.69 13.06
C ALA A 211 6.60 11.36 13.06
N ALA A 212 6.26 11.99 14.19
CA ALA A 212 5.07 12.84 14.22
C ALA A 212 5.38 14.19 13.58
N LEU A 213 4.38 14.78 12.92
CA LEU A 213 4.45 16.18 12.49
C LEU A 213 4.45 17.10 13.71
N GLU A 214 5.45 17.98 13.81
CA GLU A 214 5.63 18.96 14.89
C GLU A 214 5.37 20.39 14.42
N PRO A 215 4.81 21.25 15.23
CA PRO A 215 3.99 21.00 16.41
C PRO A 215 2.75 20.21 16.04
N PRO A 216 2.07 19.59 16.99
CA PRO A 216 1.12 18.54 16.66
C PRO A 216 0.20 19.01 15.55
N LEU A 217 0.32 18.44 14.35
CA LEU A 217 -0.65 18.61 13.30
C LEU A 217 -1.94 17.93 13.77
N THR A 218 -2.59 18.61 14.70
CA THR A 218 -3.94 18.29 15.12
C THR A 218 -4.95 18.59 14.00
N VAL A 219 -4.47 19.28 12.96
CA VAL A 219 -5.33 19.77 11.88
C VAL A 219 -4.65 19.54 10.54
N LEU A 220 -5.28 18.74 9.68
CA LEU A 220 -5.03 18.78 8.26
C LEU A 220 -5.52 20.15 7.72
N PRO A 221 -4.96 20.71 6.67
CA PRO A 221 -4.21 20.01 5.62
C PRO A 221 -2.72 19.87 5.90
N ALA A 222 -2.13 18.76 5.44
CA ALA A 222 -0.67 18.59 5.33
C ALA A 222 -0.22 18.88 3.90
N HIS A 223 0.80 19.72 3.79
CA HIS A 223 1.31 20.18 2.51
C HIS A 223 2.80 20.50 2.62
N ALA A 224 3.62 20.02 1.70
CA ALA A 224 5.06 20.27 1.67
C ALA A 224 5.76 20.04 3.02
N ASN A 225 5.36 19.00 3.72
CA ASN A 225 5.77 18.77 5.11
C ASN A 225 7.14 18.08 5.24
N LEU A 226 7.67 17.52 4.16
CA LEU A 226 9.01 16.91 4.18
C LEU A 226 10.09 17.98 3.90
N PRO A 227 11.35 17.75 4.37
CA PRO A 227 12.44 18.72 4.21
C PRO A 227 12.76 19.08 2.76
N ASP A 228 12.46 18.20 1.82
CA ASP A 228 12.66 18.39 0.38
C ASP A 228 11.49 19.10 -0.31
N GLY A 229 10.47 19.51 0.44
CA GLY A 229 9.28 20.19 -0.07
C GLY A 229 8.20 19.26 -0.61
N ARG A 230 8.38 17.95 -0.52
CA ARG A 230 7.32 16.98 -0.85
C ARG A 230 6.26 16.91 0.27
N THR A 231 5.07 16.52 -0.12
CA THR A 231 4.06 16.06 0.85
C THR A 231 4.26 14.56 1.09
N GLY A 232 4.52 14.19 2.33
CA GLY A 232 4.75 12.80 2.72
C GLY A 232 4.10 12.48 4.05
N VAL A 233 2.93 11.83 4.01
CA VAL A 233 2.09 11.63 5.19
C VAL A 233 1.64 10.19 5.29
N THR A 234 1.64 9.66 6.51
CA THR A 234 0.95 8.42 6.83
C THR A 234 -0.18 8.71 7.82
N ILE A 235 -1.36 8.16 7.54
CA ILE A 235 -2.56 8.40 8.36
C ILE A 235 -3.10 7.08 8.86
N ARG A 236 -3.32 7.03 10.16
CA ARG A 236 -4.06 5.95 10.78
C ARG A 236 -5.54 6.32 10.85
N LEU A 237 -6.37 5.45 10.32
CA LEU A 237 -7.82 5.56 10.36
C LEU A 237 -8.39 4.66 11.46
N ASN A 238 -9.44 5.08 12.11
CA ASN A 238 -10.16 4.23 13.06
C ASN A 238 -11.14 3.29 12.33
N THR A 239 -10.60 2.51 11.39
CA THR A 239 -11.35 1.66 10.47
C THR A 239 -10.65 0.31 10.31
N GLY A 240 -11.35 -0.63 9.66
CA GLY A 240 -10.75 -1.87 9.15
C GLY A 240 -10.06 -1.67 7.80
N HIS A 241 -9.85 -2.79 7.10
CA HIS A 241 -9.04 -2.88 5.89
C HIS A 241 -9.46 -1.92 4.77
N PHE A 242 -10.75 -1.76 4.54
CA PHE A 242 -11.27 -0.96 3.43
C PHE A 242 -11.57 0.50 3.79
N GLY A 243 -11.29 0.91 5.03
CA GLY A 243 -11.68 2.25 5.51
C GLY A 243 -11.12 3.41 4.70
N SER A 244 -9.93 3.27 4.12
CA SER A 244 -9.33 4.33 3.32
C SER A 244 -9.93 4.47 1.92
N ILE A 245 -10.50 3.39 1.36
CA ILE A 245 -11.19 3.47 0.07
C ILE A 245 -12.68 3.77 0.21
N THR A 246 -13.26 3.46 1.36
CA THR A 246 -14.65 3.86 1.68
C THR A 246 -14.73 5.31 2.16
N ASN A 247 -13.60 5.91 2.57
CA ASN A 247 -13.50 7.34 2.84
C ASN A 247 -12.92 8.07 1.61
N PRO A 248 -13.76 8.55 0.68
CA PRO A 248 -13.29 9.08 -0.59
C PRO A 248 -12.53 10.41 -0.46
N PHE A 249 -12.66 11.10 0.67
CA PHE A 249 -12.09 12.44 0.80
C PHE A 249 -10.57 12.44 0.85
N LEU A 250 -9.94 11.54 1.61
CA LEU A 250 -8.49 11.56 1.79
C LEU A 250 -7.74 11.19 0.51
N GLY A 251 -7.99 9.99 0.00
CA GLY A 251 -7.28 9.50 -1.18
C GLY A 251 -7.62 10.31 -2.43
N ARG A 252 -8.90 10.63 -2.63
CA ARG A 252 -9.35 11.39 -3.79
C ARG A 252 -8.79 12.80 -3.81
N SER A 253 -8.89 13.56 -2.70
CA SER A 253 -8.40 14.93 -2.66
C SER A 253 -6.89 15.00 -2.89
N PHE A 254 -6.13 14.06 -2.34
CA PHE A 254 -4.70 13.94 -2.57
C PHE A 254 -4.38 13.65 -4.04
N VAL A 255 -5.03 12.66 -4.64
CA VAL A 255 -4.82 12.27 -6.04
C VAL A 255 -5.21 13.40 -6.99
N GLU A 256 -6.37 14.03 -6.78
CA GLU A 256 -6.83 15.15 -7.61
C GLU A 256 -5.91 16.37 -7.49
N SER A 257 -5.42 16.65 -6.28
CA SER A 257 -4.47 17.74 -6.04
C SER A 257 -3.13 17.47 -6.74
N ALA A 258 -2.60 16.25 -6.62
CA ALA A 258 -1.38 15.84 -7.31
C ALA A 258 -1.54 15.89 -8.84
N ALA A 259 -2.66 15.41 -9.37
CA ALA A 259 -2.95 15.41 -10.80
C ALA A 259 -3.14 16.83 -11.38
N SER A 260 -3.34 17.83 -10.55
CA SER A 260 -3.41 19.23 -10.99
C SER A 260 -2.04 19.89 -11.26
N GLY A 261 -0.94 19.19 -10.96
CA GLY A 261 0.43 19.66 -11.17
C GLY A 261 0.99 20.56 -10.07
N GLY A 262 0.26 20.68 -8.97
CA GLY A 262 0.74 21.37 -7.77
C GLY A 262 1.38 20.41 -6.76
N ILE A 263 1.89 20.96 -5.66
CA ILE A 263 2.25 20.15 -4.49
C ILE A 263 0.92 19.65 -3.88
N PRO A 264 0.70 18.34 -3.79
CA PRO A 264 -0.56 17.80 -3.31
C PRO A 264 -0.79 18.08 -1.82
N GLU A 265 -2.05 18.27 -1.49
CA GLU A 265 -2.51 18.51 -0.13
C GLU A 265 -3.27 17.29 0.38
N VAL A 266 -2.99 16.89 1.63
CA VAL A 266 -3.82 15.94 2.35
C VAL A 266 -4.87 16.72 3.13
N ALA A 267 -6.08 16.77 2.58
CA ALA A 267 -7.17 17.58 3.12
C ALA A 267 -7.72 17.04 4.46
N ALA A 268 -8.25 17.94 5.27
CA ALA A 268 -9.01 17.59 6.45
C ALA A 268 -10.38 17.01 6.05
N GLY A 269 -10.49 15.69 6.05
CA GLY A 269 -11.76 14.99 5.86
C GLY A 269 -12.29 14.44 7.17
N ALA A 270 -13.61 14.22 7.26
CA ALA A 270 -14.18 13.49 8.37
C ALA A 270 -13.68 12.04 8.34
N LEU A 271 -12.94 11.66 9.36
CA LEU A 271 -12.47 10.28 9.54
C LEU A 271 -13.67 9.45 10.01
N GLN A 272 -14.34 8.78 9.10
CA GLN A 272 -15.45 7.89 9.44
C GLN A 272 -14.91 6.57 9.97
N SER A 273 -15.59 6.02 10.96
CA SER A 273 -15.32 4.70 11.50
C SER A 273 -16.25 3.71 10.81
N ASP A 274 -15.80 3.05 9.77
CA ASP A 274 -16.52 1.94 9.17
C ASP A 274 -15.94 0.61 9.66
N GLN A 275 -16.81 -0.20 10.26
CA GLN A 275 -16.47 -1.58 10.58
C GLN A 275 -16.81 -2.45 9.37
N TRP A 276 -15.81 -2.77 8.57
CA TRP A 276 -15.95 -3.75 7.52
C TRP A 276 -15.39 -5.11 7.97
N PRO A 277 -16.12 -6.22 7.76
CA PRO A 277 -15.58 -7.53 8.05
C PRO A 277 -14.37 -7.79 7.13
N GLY A 278 -13.23 -7.91 7.71
CA GLY A 278 -11.96 -8.20 7.05
C GLY A 278 -11.21 -9.30 7.79
N CYS A 279 -9.93 -9.48 7.47
CA CYS A 279 -9.08 -10.43 8.18
C CYS A 279 -9.05 -10.10 9.68
N VAL A 280 -9.06 -11.14 10.49
CA VAL A 280 -8.98 -10.99 11.95
C VAL A 280 -7.53 -10.73 12.35
N ARG A 281 -7.33 -9.77 13.22
CA ARG A 281 -6.03 -9.52 13.83
C ARG A 281 -5.77 -10.57 14.91
N PHE A 282 -4.55 -11.08 14.98
CA PHE A 282 -4.15 -12.08 15.99
C PHE A 282 -4.09 -11.46 17.38
N ASP A 283 -3.40 -10.33 17.50
CA ASP A 283 -3.28 -9.58 18.75
C ASP A 283 -4.14 -8.32 18.66
N PRO A 284 -5.26 -8.24 19.38
CA PRO A 284 -6.00 -6.99 19.46
C PRO A 284 -5.10 -5.92 20.09
N LEU A 285 -5.02 -4.76 19.47
CA LEU A 285 -4.34 -3.62 20.08
C LEU A 285 -5.04 -3.26 21.39
N PRO A 286 -4.32 -2.96 22.48
CA PRO A 286 -4.90 -2.56 23.75
C PRO A 286 -5.81 -1.34 23.66
#